data_4e10e02a5ce7ec70a5cf605442d1f3f9
#
_entry.id   4e10e02a5ce7ec70a5cf605442d1f3f9
#
_cell.length_a   1.000
_cell.length_b   1.000
_cell.length_c   1.000
_cell.angle_alpha   90.00
_cell.angle_beta   90.00
_cell.angle_gamma   90.00
#
_symmetry.space_group_name_H-M   'P 1'
#
loop_
_entity.id
_entity.type
_entity.pdbx_description
1 polymer ?
#
loop_
_entity_poly.entity_id
_entity_poly.type
_entity_poly.pdbx_seq_one_letter_code
_entity_poly.pdbx_strand_id
1 'polypeptide(L)'
;MTKQVALITGAYKGIGLEIGRQLGRSGIIVLLGARNKAKADAAARTLQEEKIEAYGVELDVTNSAHIQAVAKRIETEFGRLDILVNNAGVYTDHLENYMDAMRASFEVNLFGPQALTEVLLPWLKASPAGRIVNQSSILGSLGTILASPMYGERAVPAYTTSKAALNAWTVQLSLALQGTMIKVNACHPGWVKTDMGGDSAPMEIHEGAESAVWLATLPKDGPTGGFFHKKEQLPW
;
A
#
# COMPACT_ATOMS: atom_id res chain seq x y z
N MET A 1 -5.25 -6.89 -25.84
CA MET A 1 -4.92 -7.34 -24.46
C MET A 1 -5.87 -6.62 -23.52
N THR A 2 -6.46 -7.31 -22.56
CA THR A 2 -7.28 -6.67 -21.52
C THR A 2 -6.39 -5.83 -20.61
N LYS A 3 -6.82 -4.61 -20.26
CA LYS A 3 -6.06 -3.72 -19.36
C LYS A 3 -5.87 -4.36 -17.99
N GLN A 4 -4.75 -4.07 -17.34
CA GLN A 4 -4.52 -4.46 -15.93
C GLN A 4 -5.40 -3.63 -15.00
N VAL A 5 -5.74 -4.20 -13.84
CA VAL A 5 -6.55 -3.56 -12.80
C VAL A 5 -5.74 -3.46 -11.51
N ALA A 6 -5.67 -2.26 -10.94
CA ALA A 6 -5.00 -1.98 -9.68
C ALA A 6 -5.97 -1.46 -8.63
N LEU A 7 -5.89 -1.97 -7.41
CA LEU A 7 -6.54 -1.39 -6.22
C LEU A 7 -5.48 -0.75 -5.32
N ILE A 8 -5.68 0.52 -4.99
CA ILE A 8 -4.80 1.27 -4.09
C ILE A 8 -5.61 1.71 -2.87
N THR A 9 -5.24 1.31 -1.68
CA THR A 9 -5.91 1.72 -0.44
C THR A 9 -5.43 3.08 0.05
N GLY A 10 -6.30 3.88 0.68
CA GLY A 10 -5.95 5.23 1.14
C GLY A 10 -5.57 6.21 0.02
N ALA A 11 -6.18 6.07 -1.16
CA ALA A 11 -5.75 6.71 -2.40
C ALA A 11 -6.53 8.00 -2.76
N TYR A 12 -7.20 8.63 -1.79
CA TYR A 12 -7.93 9.89 -2.07
C TYR A 12 -7.04 11.15 -2.04
N LYS A 13 -5.79 11.04 -1.59
CA LYS A 13 -4.79 12.12 -1.52
C LYS A 13 -3.37 11.56 -1.38
N GLY A 14 -2.38 12.45 -1.41
CA GLY A 14 -0.98 12.16 -1.09
C GLY A 14 -0.39 11.04 -1.94
N ILE A 15 0.45 10.21 -1.33
CA ILE A 15 1.19 9.15 -2.02
C ILE A 15 0.24 8.16 -2.70
N GLY A 16 -0.85 7.76 -2.06
CA GLY A 16 -1.81 6.80 -2.64
C GLY A 16 -2.47 7.31 -3.92
N LEU A 17 -2.86 8.59 -3.98
CA LEU A 17 -3.41 9.21 -5.20
C LEU A 17 -2.35 9.27 -6.30
N GLU A 18 -1.12 9.61 -5.93
CA GLU A 18 -0.01 9.70 -6.88
C GLU A 18 0.40 8.33 -7.44
N ILE A 19 0.37 7.26 -6.62
CA ILE A 19 0.53 5.88 -7.11
C ILE A 19 -0.55 5.58 -8.16
N GLY A 20 -1.80 5.91 -7.86
CA GLY A 20 -2.91 5.75 -8.80
C GLY A 20 -2.67 6.52 -10.11
N ARG A 21 -2.19 7.77 -10.02
CA ARG A 21 -1.87 8.60 -11.19
C ARG A 21 -0.77 7.98 -12.06
N GLN A 22 0.34 7.56 -11.47
CA GLN A 22 1.47 7.00 -12.21
C GLN A 22 1.12 5.65 -12.85
N LEU A 23 0.41 4.77 -12.13
CA LEU A 23 -0.09 3.51 -12.69
C LEU A 23 -1.10 3.76 -13.81
N GLY A 24 -2.03 4.69 -13.62
CA GLY A 24 -3.04 5.05 -14.61
C GLY A 24 -2.44 5.64 -15.90
N ARG A 25 -1.40 6.47 -15.80
CA ARG A 25 -0.63 6.98 -16.95
C ARG A 25 0.05 5.87 -17.76
N SER A 26 0.31 4.72 -17.13
CA SER A 26 0.82 3.52 -17.81
C SER A 26 -0.30 2.65 -18.42
N GLY A 27 -1.55 3.13 -18.44
CA GLY A 27 -2.69 2.46 -19.06
C GLY A 27 -3.39 1.42 -18.17
N ILE A 28 -3.08 1.40 -16.86
CA ILE A 28 -3.70 0.51 -15.87
C ILE A 28 -5.00 1.15 -15.38
N ILE A 29 -6.07 0.37 -15.25
CA ILE A 29 -7.31 0.79 -14.60
C ILE A 29 -7.04 0.89 -13.10
N VAL A 30 -7.39 2.02 -12.47
CA VAL A 30 -7.09 2.24 -11.05
C VAL A 30 -8.36 2.39 -10.21
N LEU A 31 -8.47 1.58 -9.17
CA LEU A 31 -9.50 1.66 -8.14
C LEU A 31 -8.91 2.38 -6.93
N LEU A 32 -9.44 3.57 -6.63
CA LEU A 32 -8.94 4.45 -5.57
C LEU A 32 -9.77 4.25 -4.30
N GLY A 33 -9.22 3.51 -3.34
CA GLY A 33 -9.89 3.20 -2.08
C GLY A 33 -9.80 4.35 -1.06
N ALA A 34 -10.91 4.75 -0.48
CA ALA A 34 -10.98 5.67 0.65
C ALA A 34 -12.15 5.33 1.57
N ARG A 35 -12.02 5.63 2.88
CA ARG A 35 -13.08 5.40 3.89
C ARG A 35 -14.36 6.20 3.63
N ASN A 36 -14.27 7.25 2.84
CA ASN A 36 -15.39 8.10 2.48
C ASN A 36 -15.58 8.04 0.96
N LYS A 37 -16.75 7.58 0.53
CA LYS A 37 -17.09 7.41 -0.89
C LYS A 37 -16.95 8.70 -1.69
N ALA A 38 -17.40 9.84 -1.13
CA ALA A 38 -17.32 11.12 -1.83
C ALA A 38 -15.87 11.57 -2.08
N LYS A 39 -14.95 11.28 -1.12
CA LYS A 39 -13.51 11.55 -1.29
C LYS A 39 -12.88 10.63 -2.34
N ALA A 40 -13.27 9.34 -2.36
CA ALA A 40 -12.81 8.40 -3.36
C ALA A 40 -13.25 8.83 -4.77
N ASP A 41 -14.52 9.24 -4.92
CA ASP A 41 -15.06 9.70 -6.20
C ASP A 41 -14.44 11.01 -6.68
N ALA A 42 -14.17 11.94 -5.76
CA ALA A 42 -13.47 13.19 -6.09
C ALA A 42 -12.05 12.91 -6.61
N ALA A 43 -11.31 12.02 -5.94
CA ALA A 43 -9.99 11.60 -6.38
C ALA A 43 -10.03 10.92 -7.77
N ALA A 44 -11.02 10.06 -8.00
CA ALA A 44 -11.19 9.43 -9.30
C ALA A 44 -11.49 10.45 -10.40
N ARG A 45 -12.37 11.44 -10.15
CA ARG A 45 -12.64 12.53 -11.11
C ARG A 45 -11.38 13.32 -11.46
N THR A 46 -10.54 13.65 -10.47
CA THR A 46 -9.26 14.33 -10.73
C THR A 46 -8.38 13.54 -11.70
N LEU A 47 -8.29 12.21 -11.55
CA LEU A 47 -7.53 11.40 -12.49
C LEU A 47 -8.22 11.23 -13.85
N GLN A 48 -9.56 11.19 -13.88
CA GLN A 48 -10.33 11.14 -15.14
C GLN A 48 -10.13 12.41 -15.98
N GLU A 49 -10.01 13.59 -15.35
CA GLU A 49 -9.66 14.85 -16.03
C GLU A 49 -8.27 14.78 -16.69
N GLU A 50 -7.36 13.98 -16.13
CA GLU A 50 -6.05 13.64 -16.71
C GLU A 50 -6.14 12.50 -17.76
N LYS A 51 -7.36 12.08 -18.15
CA LYS A 51 -7.63 10.96 -19.10
C LYS A 51 -7.19 9.60 -18.59
N ILE A 52 -7.11 9.41 -17.29
CA ILE A 52 -6.81 8.15 -16.63
C ILE A 52 -8.13 7.41 -16.34
N GLU A 53 -8.19 6.12 -16.62
CA GLU A 53 -9.32 5.27 -16.27
C GLU A 53 -9.28 4.95 -14.78
N ALA A 54 -10.02 5.72 -13.99
CA ALA A 54 -10.02 5.67 -12.54
C ALA A 54 -11.43 5.59 -11.96
N TYR A 55 -11.59 4.84 -10.88
CA TYR A 55 -12.86 4.66 -10.17
C TYR A 55 -12.67 4.80 -8.67
N GLY A 56 -13.55 5.57 -8.01
CA GLY A 56 -13.58 5.63 -6.55
C GLY A 56 -14.25 4.40 -5.96
N VAL A 57 -13.67 3.85 -4.89
CA VAL A 57 -14.27 2.77 -4.10
C VAL A 57 -14.30 3.14 -2.62
N GLU A 58 -15.44 2.91 -1.97
CA GLU A 58 -15.51 3.05 -0.52
C GLU A 58 -14.80 1.86 0.11
N LEU A 59 -13.71 2.14 0.82
CA LEU A 59 -12.89 1.12 1.44
C LEU A 59 -12.25 1.63 2.72
N ASP A 60 -12.81 1.23 3.84
CA ASP A 60 -12.13 1.20 5.12
C ASP A 60 -11.54 -0.21 5.29
N VAL A 61 -10.22 -0.30 5.40
CA VAL A 61 -9.51 -1.58 5.50
C VAL A 61 -9.80 -2.32 6.81
N THR A 62 -10.40 -1.63 7.79
CA THR A 62 -10.84 -2.22 9.07
C THR A 62 -12.30 -2.67 9.05
N ASN A 63 -13.02 -2.41 7.96
CA ASN A 63 -14.43 -2.75 7.81
C ASN A 63 -14.61 -3.94 6.85
N SER A 64 -14.99 -5.09 7.40
CA SER A 64 -15.18 -6.31 6.61
C SER A 64 -16.26 -6.17 5.53
N ALA A 65 -17.33 -5.40 5.76
CA ALA A 65 -18.37 -5.19 4.75
C ALA A 65 -17.84 -4.38 3.56
N HIS A 66 -17.00 -3.36 3.79
CA HIS A 66 -16.35 -2.62 2.71
C HIS A 66 -15.39 -3.50 1.90
N ILE A 67 -14.62 -4.35 2.59
CA ILE A 67 -13.71 -5.32 1.94
C ILE A 67 -14.50 -6.26 1.01
N GLN A 68 -15.61 -6.84 1.50
CA GLN A 68 -16.45 -7.74 0.72
C GLN A 68 -17.12 -7.01 -0.47
N ALA A 69 -17.57 -5.77 -0.29
CA ALA A 69 -18.18 -4.98 -1.36
C ALA A 69 -17.17 -4.70 -2.49
N VAL A 70 -15.92 -4.35 -2.14
CA VAL A 70 -14.85 -4.15 -3.14
C VAL A 70 -14.50 -5.45 -3.85
N ALA A 71 -14.41 -6.56 -3.13
CA ALA A 71 -14.17 -7.88 -3.71
C ALA A 71 -15.28 -8.26 -4.71
N LYS A 72 -16.54 -8.06 -4.33
CA LYS A 72 -17.69 -8.32 -5.21
C LYS A 72 -17.66 -7.45 -6.47
N ARG A 73 -17.27 -6.19 -6.33
CA ARG A 73 -17.10 -5.28 -7.46
C ARG A 73 -15.99 -5.77 -8.41
N ILE A 74 -14.83 -6.15 -7.86
CA ILE A 74 -13.72 -6.69 -8.68
C ILE A 74 -14.17 -7.96 -9.42
N GLU A 75 -14.88 -8.85 -8.74
CA GLU A 75 -15.44 -10.06 -9.36
C GLU A 75 -16.33 -9.73 -10.55
N THR A 76 -17.30 -8.84 -10.36
CA THR A 76 -18.37 -8.58 -11.34
C THR A 76 -17.93 -7.69 -12.50
N GLU A 77 -17.05 -6.71 -12.25
CA GLU A 77 -16.69 -5.73 -13.28
C GLU A 77 -15.39 -6.12 -14.02
N PHE A 78 -14.48 -6.85 -13.37
CA PHE A 78 -13.14 -7.10 -13.92
C PHE A 78 -12.75 -8.59 -13.98
N GLY A 79 -13.31 -9.44 -13.12
CA GLY A 79 -13.01 -10.88 -13.04
C GLY A 79 -11.61 -11.22 -12.53
N ARG A 80 -10.72 -10.23 -12.35
CA ARG A 80 -9.36 -10.36 -11.81
C ARG A 80 -8.88 -9.06 -11.17
N LEU A 81 -7.84 -9.17 -10.36
CA LEU A 81 -7.06 -8.05 -9.84
C LEU A 81 -5.58 -8.29 -10.15
N ASP A 82 -4.92 -7.37 -10.83
CA ASP A 82 -3.51 -7.54 -11.19
C ASP A 82 -2.58 -6.93 -10.14
N ILE A 83 -2.99 -5.83 -9.50
CA ILE A 83 -2.17 -5.08 -8.56
C ILE A 83 -2.98 -4.71 -7.33
N LEU A 84 -2.45 -5.05 -6.15
CA LEU A 84 -2.93 -4.55 -4.86
C LEU A 84 -1.84 -3.73 -4.19
N VAL A 85 -2.11 -2.45 -3.93
CA VAL A 85 -1.22 -1.58 -3.15
C VAL A 85 -1.87 -1.28 -1.81
N ASN A 86 -1.37 -1.90 -0.75
CA ASN A 86 -1.72 -1.63 0.63
C ASN A 86 -1.00 -0.36 1.09
N ASN A 87 -1.54 0.81 0.72
CA ASN A 87 -0.97 2.11 1.04
C ASN A 87 -1.66 2.78 2.24
N ALA A 88 -2.90 2.44 2.56
CA ALA A 88 -3.58 2.99 3.74
C ALA A 88 -2.73 2.76 5.00
N GLY A 89 -2.55 3.81 5.80
CA GLY A 89 -1.78 3.74 7.02
C GLY A 89 -2.07 4.92 7.92
N VAL A 90 -1.83 4.74 9.21
CA VAL A 90 -1.98 5.75 10.25
C VAL A 90 -0.74 5.82 11.12
N TYR A 91 -0.53 7.01 11.69
CA TYR A 91 0.45 7.30 12.73
C TYR A 91 -0.32 7.69 13.98
N THR A 92 -0.21 6.93 15.06
CA THR A 92 -1.06 7.05 16.24
C THR A 92 -0.27 7.30 17.53
N ASP A 93 1.06 7.44 17.45
CA ASP A 93 1.92 7.67 18.62
C ASP A 93 1.69 9.00 19.33
N HIS A 94 0.79 9.85 18.82
CA HIS A 94 0.30 11.06 19.48
C HIS A 94 -0.83 10.81 20.48
N LEU A 95 -1.40 9.59 20.50
CA LEU A 95 -2.43 9.24 21.48
C LEU A 95 -1.81 9.07 22.87
N GLU A 96 -2.51 9.59 23.89
CA GLU A 96 -2.03 9.55 25.28
C GLU A 96 -1.90 8.11 25.80
N ASN A 97 -2.85 7.23 25.46
CA ASN A 97 -2.79 5.84 25.85
C ASN A 97 -1.97 5.02 24.87
N TYR A 98 -0.86 4.49 25.33
CA TYR A 98 0.06 3.67 24.53
C TYR A 98 -0.62 2.43 23.92
N MET A 99 -1.45 1.71 24.67
CA MET A 99 -2.11 0.50 24.19
C MET A 99 -3.19 0.81 23.15
N ASP A 100 -3.84 1.96 23.24
CA ASP A 100 -4.81 2.41 22.23
C ASP A 100 -4.09 2.84 20.95
N ALA A 101 -2.92 3.53 21.08
CA ALA A 101 -2.05 3.82 19.94
C ALA A 101 -1.60 2.54 19.23
N MET A 102 -1.16 1.52 19.98
CA MET A 102 -0.78 0.22 19.44
C MET A 102 -1.93 -0.45 18.69
N ARG A 103 -3.10 -0.59 19.31
CA ARG A 103 -4.28 -1.21 18.69
C ARG A 103 -4.65 -0.49 17.39
N ALA A 104 -4.78 0.83 17.44
CA ALA A 104 -5.16 1.63 16.27
C ALA A 104 -4.14 1.51 15.12
N SER A 105 -2.84 1.51 15.43
CA SER A 105 -1.80 1.28 14.42
C SER A 105 -1.89 -0.10 13.80
N PHE A 106 -2.04 -1.14 14.61
CA PHE A 106 -2.10 -2.53 14.12
C PHE A 106 -3.36 -2.79 13.29
N GLU A 107 -4.51 -2.26 13.70
CA GLU A 107 -5.77 -2.41 12.95
C GLU A 107 -5.63 -1.91 11.51
N VAL A 108 -5.06 -0.72 11.30
CA VAL A 108 -4.98 -0.12 9.96
C VAL A 108 -3.72 -0.57 9.20
N ASN A 109 -2.56 -0.63 9.89
CA ASN A 109 -1.28 -0.84 9.20
C ASN A 109 -0.95 -2.32 8.97
N LEU A 110 -1.60 -3.24 9.69
CA LEU A 110 -1.35 -4.69 9.58
C LEU A 110 -2.61 -5.50 9.31
N PHE A 111 -3.59 -5.50 10.23
CA PHE A 111 -4.75 -6.39 10.11
C PHE A 111 -5.63 -6.03 8.91
N GLY A 112 -5.79 -4.74 8.61
CA GLY A 112 -6.50 -4.29 7.42
C GLY A 112 -5.88 -4.81 6.11
N PRO A 113 -4.57 -4.60 5.83
CA PRO A 113 -3.87 -5.21 4.71
C PRO A 113 -3.99 -6.74 4.64
N GLN A 114 -3.91 -7.43 5.78
CA GLN A 114 -4.06 -8.88 5.83
C GLN A 114 -5.46 -9.31 5.41
N ALA A 115 -6.50 -8.78 6.05
CA ALA A 115 -7.89 -9.11 5.76
C ALA A 115 -8.27 -8.81 4.30
N LEU A 116 -7.86 -7.63 3.80
CA LEU A 116 -8.11 -7.25 2.42
C LEU A 116 -7.41 -8.19 1.43
N THR A 117 -6.13 -8.49 1.67
CA THR A 117 -5.34 -9.36 0.79
C THR A 117 -5.92 -10.77 0.76
N GLU A 118 -6.29 -11.34 1.92
CA GLU A 118 -6.89 -12.67 2.02
C GLU A 118 -8.16 -12.78 1.19
N VAL A 119 -9.05 -11.82 1.32
CA VAL A 119 -10.30 -11.77 0.56
C VAL A 119 -10.06 -11.60 -0.94
N LEU A 120 -9.06 -10.78 -1.34
CA LEU A 120 -8.78 -10.51 -2.76
C LEU A 120 -7.86 -11.55 -3.42
N LEU A 121 -7.30 -12.48 -2.67
CA LEU A 121 -6.34 -13.46 -3.18
C LEU A 121 -6.86 -14.31 -4.36
N PRO A 122 -8.13 -14.74 -4.44
CA PRO A 122 -8.64 -15.46 -5.61
C PRO A 122 -8.48 -14.68 -6.91
N TRP A 123 -8.79 -13.38 -6.92
CA TRP A 123 -8.67 -12.52 -8.11
C TRP A 123 -7.22 -12.13 -8.43
N LEU A 124 -6.36 -12.02 -7.41
CA LEU A 124 -4.91 -11.86 -7.61
C LEU A 124 -4.29 -13.11 -8.24
N LYS A 125 -4.76 -14.30 -7.86
CA LYS A 125 -4.34 -15.58 -8.48
C LYS A 125 -4.86 -15.74 -9.90
N ALA A 126 -5.98 -15.12 -10.26
CA ALA A 126 -6.51 -15.10 -11.62
C ALA A 126 -5.69 -14.20 -12.57
N SER A 127 -4.83 -13.34 -12.03
CA SER A 127 -3.90 -12.53 -12.82
C SER A 127 -2.72 -13.36 -13.34
N PRO A 128 -2.30 -13.16 -14.61
CA PRO A 128 -1.08 -13.78 -15.13
C PRO A 128 0.20 -13.20 -14.51
N ALA A 129 0.09 -12.12 -13.75
CA ALA A 129 1.22 -11.43 -13.13
C ALA A 129 0.78 -10.61 -11.91
N GLY A 130 0.25 -11.25 -10.87
CA GLY A 130 -0.22 -10.58 -9.66
C GLY A 130 0.90 -9.84 -8.91
N ARG A 131 0.61 -8.64 -8.40
CA ARG A 131 1.54 -7.83 -7.58
C ARG A 131 0.85 -7.38 -6.31
N ILE A 132 1.49 -7.63 -5.17
CA ILE A 132 1.08 -7.12 -3.86
C ILE A 132 2.21 -6.23 -3.35
N VAL A 133 1.90 -4.96 -3.11
CA VAL A 133 2.85 -3.97 -2.60
C VAL A 133 2.36 -3.47 -1.25
N ASN A 134 3.16 -3.68 -0.21
CA ASN A 134 2.88 -3.20 1.13
C ASN A 134 3.67 -1.92 1.40
N GLN A 135 2.97 -0.79 1.54
CA GLN A 135 3.59 0.50 1.88
C GLN A 135 4.01 0.47 3.35
N SER A 136 5.28 0.19 3.57
CA SER A 136 5.91 0.14 4.88
C SER A 136 6.64 1.46 5.20
N SER A 137 7.65 1.40 6.03
CA SER A 137 8.49 2.53 6.44
C SER A 137 9.89 2.03 6.78
N ILE A 138 10.89 2.89 6.62
CA ILE A 138 12.23 2.62 7.14
C ILE A 138 12.21 2.36 8.66
N LEU A 139 11.24 2.97 9.36
CA LEU A 139 11.01 2.73 10.79
C LEU A 139 10.52 1.30 11.10
N GLY A 140 10.09 0.53 10.10
CA GLY A 140 9.81 -0.90 10.25
C GLY A 140 11.04 -1.79 10.05
N SER A 141 12.19 -1.25 9.68
CA SER A 141 13.45 -1.98 9.51
C SER A 141 14.24 -2.01 10.81
N LEU A 142 14.25 -3.14 11.50
CA LEU A 142 14.98 -3.29 12.76
C LEU A 142 16.49 -3.11 12.57
N GLY A 143 17.03 -3.62 11.47
CA GLY A 143 18.44 -3.46 11.12
C GLY A 143 18.84 -1.99 10.93
N THR A 144 18.01 -1.22 10.25
CA THR A 144 18.26 0.23 10.02
C THR A 144 18.14 1.03 11.30
N ILE A 145 17.10 0.77 12.13
CA ILE A 145 16.88 1.50 13.39
C ILE A 145 18.07 1.30 14.32
N LEU A 146 18.54 0.07 14.48
CA LEU A 146 19.64 -0.25 15.37
C LEU A 146 20.98 0.31 14.86
N ALA A 147 21.15 0.45 13.54
CA ALA A 147 22.38 0.98 12.95
C ALA A 147 22.47 2.50 12.95
N SER A 148 21.38 3.24 13.20
CA SER A 148 21.36 4.70 13.10
C SER A 148 20.84 5.37 14.38
N PRO A 149 21.69 6.14 15.09
CA PRO A 149 21.30 6.90 16.28
C PRO A 149 20.12 7.86 16.02
N MET A 150 19.98 8.37 14.80
CA MET A 150 18.94 9.33 14.41
C MET A 150 17.53 8.80 14.64
N TYR A 151 17.31 7.48 14.52
CA TYR A 151 16.00 6.87 14.73
C TYR A 151 15.71 6.54 16.21
N GLY A 152 16.75 6.50 17.07
CA GLY A 152 16.59 6.23 18.51
C GLY A 152 16.07 7.42 19.33
N GLU A 153 16.28 8.65 18.87
CA GLU A 153 15.87 9.88 19.57
C GLU A 153 14.37 10.16 19.50
N ARG A 154 13.66 9.54 18.56
CA ARG A 154 12.20 9.68 18.38
C ARG A 154 11.54 8.31 18.41
N ALA A 155 11.40 7.76 19.61
CA ALA A 155 10.66 6.52 19.77
C ALA A 155 9.19 6.72 19.38
N VAL A 156 8.75 6.03 18.33
CA VAL A 156 7.36 5.98 17.86
C VAL A 156 6.90 4.53 17.82
N PRO A 157 6.78 3.91 19.01
CA PRO A 157 6.71 2.45 19.13
C PRO A 157 5.47 1.84 18.47
N ALA A 158 4.33 2.51 18.50
CA ALA A 158 3.10 1.98 17.90
C ALA A 158 3.23 1.91 16.36
N TYR A 159 3.71 2.98 15.75
CA TYR A 159 3.93 3.01 14.31
C TYR A 159 5.05 2.05 13.88
N THR A 160 6.21 2.14 14.53
CA THR A 160 7.39 1.30 14.25
C THR A 160 7.05 -0.18 14.33
N THR A 161 6.43 -0.61 15.44
CA THR A 161 6.09 -2.02 15.65
C THR A 161 5.08 -2.51 14.62
N SER A 162 4.08 -1.68 14.26
CA SER A 162 3.10 -2.05 13.23
C SER A 162 3.74 -2.22 11.84
N LYS A 163 4.72 -1.38 11.49
CA LYS A 163 5.44 -1.48 10.21
C LYS A 163 6.45 -2.63 10.19
N ALA A 164 7.10 -2.94 11.32
CA ALA A 164 7.92 -4.14 11.45
C ALA A 164 7.07 -5.42 11.31
N ALA A 165 5.88 -5.45 11.91
CA ALA A 165 4.96 -6.56 11.75
C ALA A 165 4.45 -6.70 10.29
N LEU A 166 4.19 -5.59 9.59
CA LEU A 166 3.85 -5.59 8.16
C LEU A 166 5.00 -6.13 7.31
N ASN A 167 6.26 -5.79 7.65
CA ASN A 167 7.46 -6.33 7.01
C ASN A 167 7.54 -7.84 7.20
N ALA A 168 7.41 -8.33 8.43
CA ALA A 168 7.39 -9.75 8.73
C ALA A 168 6.27 -10.50 7.98
N TRP A 169 5.06 -9.93 7.94
CA TRP A 169 3.96 -10.50 7.19
C TRP A 169 4.22 -10.51 5.68
N THR A 170 4.87 -9.49 5.13
CA THR A 170 5.26 -9.45 3.70
C THR A 170 6.14 -10.66 3.33
N VAL A 171 7.13 -10.98 4.17
CA VAL A 171 7.97 -12.16 4.00
C VAL A 171 7.13 -13.44 4.04
N GLN A 172 6.31 -13.61 5.08
CA GLN A 172 5.49 -14.81 5.24
C GLN A 172 4.51 -15.00 4.07
N LEU A 173 3.86 -13.93 3.62
CA LEU A 173 2.96 -13.97 2.47
C LEU A 173 3.71 -14.35 1.18
N SER A 174 4.92 -13.81 0.98
CA SER A 174 5.75 -14.15 -0.19
C SER A 174 6.12 -15.64 -0.20
N LEU A 175 6.42 -16.22 0.96
CA LEU A 175 6.70 -17.65 1.12
C LEU A 175 5.45 -18.50 0.86
N ALA A 176 4.30 -18.10 1.41
CA ALA A 176 3.03 -18.80 1.20
C ALA A 176 2.56 -18.78 -0.27
N LEU A 177 3.01 -17.81 -1.05
CA LEU A 177 2.69 -17.68 -2.48
C LEU A 177 3.79 -18.17 -3.42
N GLN A 178 4.81 -18.88 -2.89
CA GLN A 178 5.83 -19.54 -3.73
C GLN A 178 5.17 -20.49 -4.73
N GLY A 179 5.72 -20.54 -5.94
CA GLY A 179 5.15 -21.36 -7.03
C GLY A 179 3.98 -20.68 -7.77
N THR A 180 3.49 -19.53 -7.31
CA THR A 180 2.52 -18.71 -8.05
C THR A 180 3.22 -17.62 -8.88
N MET A 181 2.43 -16.91 -9.71
CA MET A 181 2.92 -15.75 -10.47
C MET A 181 2.87 -14.44 -9.66
N ILE A 182 2.44 -14.48 -8.39
CA ILE A 182 2.31 -13.30 -7.54
C ILE A 182 3.66 -12.93 -6.95
N LYS A 183 4.00 -11.63 -7.05
CA LYS A 183 5.14 -11.04 -6.32
C LYS A 183 4.63 -10.20 -5.17
N VAL A 184 5.24 -10.39 -3.99
CA VAL A 184 4.87 -9.70 -2.75
C VAL A 184 6.09 -8.97 -2.23
N ASN A 185 6.03 -7.65 -2.11
CA ASN A 185 7.15 -6.85 -1.60
C ASN A 185 6.64 -5.72 -0.70
N ALA A 186 7.51 -5.24 0.17
CA ALA A 186 7.32 -4.00 0.93
C ALA A 186 8.15 -2.87 0.33
N CYS A 187 7.69 -1.62 0.51
CA CYS A 187 8.48 -0.45 0.16
C CYS A 187 8.44 0.63 1.24
N HIS A 188 9.52 1.40 1.31
CA HIS A 188 9.60 2.67 2.02
C HIS A 188 9.43 3.81 1.02
N PRO A 189 8.48 4.75 1.25
CA PRO A 189 8.25 5.88 0.34
C PRO A 189 9.33 6.97 0.45
N GLY A 190 10.12 6.97 1.52
CA GLY A 190 10.93 8.10 1.94
C GLY A 190 10.20 8.96 2.97
N TRP A 191 10.80 10.10 3.34
CA TRP A 191 10.14 11.13 4.15
C TRP A 191 9.55 12.19 3.21
N VAL A 192 8.24 12.13 3.03
CA VAL A 192 7.49 12.78 1.94
C VAL A 192 6.57 13.86 2.50
N LYS A 193 6.46 15.01 1.83
CA LYS A 193 5.54 16.12 2.16
C LYS A 193 4.09 15.70 2.03
N THR A 194 3.55 15.19 3.12
CA THR A 194 2.16 14.75 3.27
C THR A 194 1.66 15.19 4.63
N ASP A 195 0.37 15.05 4.91
CA ASP A 195 -0.18 15.33 6.24
C ASP A 195 0.53 14.55 7.36
N MET A 196 1.05 13.35 7.06
CA MET A 196 1.80 12.53 8.00
C MET A 196 3.27 12.95 8.11
N GLY A 197 3.90 13.31 6.99
CA GLY A 197 5.31 13.65 6.94
C GLY A 197 5.62 15.09 7.33
N GLY A 198 4.62 15.98 7.21
CA GLY A 198 4.76 17.42 7.47
C GLY A 198 5.51 18.17 6.36
N ASP A 199 5.50 19.52 6.47
CA ASP A 199 6.07 20.41 5.45
C ASP A 199 7.61 20.37 5.40
N SER A 200 8.25 19.95 6.49
CA SER A 200 9.71 19.83 6.60
C SER A 200 10.29 18.60 5.90
N ALA A 201 9.43 17.70 5.40
CA ALA A 201 9.88 16.53 4.66
C ALA A 201 10.63 16.95 3.39
N PRO A 202 11.76 16.28 3.04
CA PRO A 202 12.60 16.69 1.91
C PRO A 202 12.06 16.22 0.54
N MET A 203 11.18 15.20 0.51
CA MET A 203 10.73 14.58 -0.74
C MET A 203 9.33 15.06 -1.13
N GLU A 204 9.14 15.24 -2.42
CA GLU A 204 7.84 15.54 -2.99
C GLU A 204 6.97 14.27 -3.13
N ILE A 205 5.66 14.44 -3.27
CA ILE A 205 4.69 13.32 -3.31
C ILE A 205 4.98 12.37 -4.49
N HIS A 206 5.38 12.92 -5.64
CA HIS A 206 5.66 12.10 -6.83
C HIS A 206 6.85 11.14 -6.62
N GLU A 207 7.89 11.59 -5.92
CA GLU A 207 9.04 10.75 -5.56
C GLU A 207 8.65 9.64 -4.58
N GLY A 208 7.76 9.97 -3.61
CA GLY A 208 7.27 9.00 -2.62
C GLY A 208 6.47 7.84 -3.23
N ALA A 209 5.89 8.03 -4.42
CA ALA A 209 5.14 6.99 -5.12
C ALA A 209 6.04 6.02 -5.92
N GLU A 210 7.26 6.44 -6.32
CA GLU A 210 8.12 5.69 -7.25
C GLU A 210 8.39 4.24 -6.83
N SER A 211 8.71 4.01 -5.56
CA SER A 211 9.01 2.66 -5.06
C SER A 211 7.83 1.72 -5.20
N ALA A 212 6.62 2.18 -4.84
CA ALA A 212 5.41 1.39 -4.95
C ALA A 212 5.01 1.13 -6.40
N VAL A 213 5.13 2.13 -7.28
CA VAL A 213 4.84 2.00 -8.71
C VAL A 213 5.81 1.02 -9.38
N TRP A 214 7.10 1.11 -9.08
CA TRP A 214 8.09 0.16 -9.58
C TRP A 214 7.76 -1.28 -9.16
N LEU A 215 7.45 -1.51 -7.87
CA LEU A 215 7.09 -2.85 -7.38
C LEU A 215 5.76 -3.35 -7.97
N ALA A 216 4.81 -2.48 -8.20
CA ALA A 216 3.52 -2.80 -8.82
C ALA A 216 3.65 -3.20 -10.30
N THR A 217 4.72 -2.78 -10.96
CA THR A 217 4.96 -3.00 -12.40
C THR A 217 6.14 -3.93 -12.68
N LEU A 218 6.60 -4.69 -11.68
CA LEU A 218 7.71 -5.64 -11.84
C LEU A 218 7.46 -6.66 -12.95
N PRO A 219 8.49 -7.03 -13.72
CA PRO A 219 8.42 -8.14 -14.65
C PRO A 219 8.23 -9.48 -13.92
N LYS A 220 7.99 -10.57 -14.67
CA LYS A 220 7.73 -11.92 -14.11
C LYS A 220 8.89 -12.46 -13.29
N ASP A 221 10.12 -12.13 -13.66
CA ASP A 221 11.37 -12.50 -13.01
C ASP A 221 11.82 -11.51 -11.93
N GLY A 222 11.00 -10.48 -11.65
CA GLY A 222 11.29 -9.51 -10.61
C GLY A 222 11.32 -10.10 -9.20
N PRO A 223 11.84 -9.33 -8.22
CA PRO A 223 11.99 -9.77 -6.83
C PRO A 223 10.64 -10.05 -6.15
N THR A 224 10.69 -10.92 -5.14
CA THR A 224 9.58 -11.16 -4.20
C THR A 224 10.14 -11.40 -2.81
N GLY A 225 9.41 -11.00 -1.77
CA GLY A 225 9.84 -11.14 -0.39
C GLY A 225 10.91 -10.13 0.03
N GLY A 226 11.04 -8.99 -0.68
CA GLY A 226 12.01 -7.94 -0.38
C GLY A 226 11.40 -6.65 0.14
N PHE A 227 12.22 -5.81 0.76
CA PHE A 227 11.92 -4.46 1.21
C PHE A 227 12.75 -3.46 0.42
N PHE A 228 12.14 -2.41 -0.16
CA PHE A 228 12.79 -1.55 -1.13
C PHE A 228 12.54 -0.06 -0.92
N HIS A 229 13.52 0.77 -1.32
CA HIS A 229 13.37 2.20 -1.54
C HIS A 229 14.04 2.57 -2.87
N LYS A 230 13.34 3.27 -3.76
CA LYS A 230 13.87 3.71 -5.09
C LYS A 230 14.63 2.59 -5.84
N LYS A 231 14.09 1.38 -5.86
CA LYS A 231 14.67 0.16 -6.46
C LYS A 231 15.85 -0.47 -5.70
N GLU A 232 16.35 0.15 -4.65
CA GLU A 232 17.39 -0.42 -3.80
C GLU A 232 16.77 -1.28 -2.70
N GLN A 233 17.36 -2.45 -2.47
CA GLN A 233 16.91 -3.34 -1.40
C GLN A 233 17.41 -2.83 -0.05
N LEU A 234 16.49 -2.72 0.89
CA LEU A 234 16.76 -2.32 2.26
C LEU A 234 16.85 -3.55 3.18
N PRO A 235 17.58 -3.48 4.31
CA PRO A 235 17.51 -4.49 5.34
C PRO A 235 16.12 -4.50 5.99
N TRP A 236 15.73 -5.69 6.49
CA TRP A 236 14.48 -5.87 7.24
C TRP A 236 14.52 -5.25 8.65
#